data_2281e7ca9cbe35bed49e407e13f547df
#
_entry.id   2281e7ca9cbe35bed49e407e13f547df
#
_cell.length_a   1.000
_cell.length_b   1.000
_cell.length_c   1.000
_cell.angle_alpha   90.00
_cell.angle_beta   90.00
_cell.angle_gamma   90.00
#
_symmetry.space_group_name_H-M   'P 1'
#
loop_
_entity.id
_entity.type
_entity.pdbx_description
1 polymer ?
#
loop_
_entity_poly.entity_id
_entity_poly.type
_entity_poly.pdbx_seq_one_letter_code
_entity_poly.pdbx_strand_id
1 'polypeptide(L)'
;MKPPRTKKRFFGYAVLLWLPAILAVILGGGLLFMVVDDIEKDEAARVKKEYRKVASEIHAKPSLFDLIADKTPRKVAGKMSPGKWGYILDKKNRSARVWYDDGKEVRSARTEIVDEVDYEKILLSAALLIFGCVLTLGILGVRFFIHYAAVRDEFVAATVHDLATPLAGMRMAIGKNDADAELLTIRMIRLVENLKAFLLLGGRRPPPKTEKVDVLKCCHEAYGLFREDFQDFYGGEDVEIVCKAAESVASADEDLLIQIFWNLFANELKYAAPAGKVAVEIEETHSSVKVIFSDEGPGMTPRERKYAFSRYFRAKGMVDSGKGGFGIGLCVARDFARSMKGEITVAANGVSGSKFTLELPK
;
A
#
# COMPACT_ATOMS: atom_id res chain seq x y z
N MET A 1 -17.68 2.00 -30.09
CA MET A 1 -16.22 2.06 -29.92
C MET A 1 -15.78 0.94 -29.01
N LYS A 2 -14.91 0.03 -29.46
CA LYS A 2 -14.40 -1.07 -28.63
C LYS A 2 -13.37 -0.52 -27.63
N PRO A 3 -13.37 -0.92 -26.35
CA PRO A 3 -12.40 -0.42 -25.35
C PRO A 3 -10.98 -0.84 -25.75
N PRO A 4 -9.97 -0.03 -25.45
CA PRO A 4 -8.61 -0.27 -25.89
C PRO A 4 -8.05 -1.57 -25.29
N ARG A 5 -7.40 -2.34 -26.15
CA ARG A 5 -6.80 -3.66 -25.85
C ARG A 5 -5.70 -3.68 -24.75
N THR A 6 -5.30 -2.54 -24.23
CA THR A 6 -4.23 -2.37 -23.25
C THR A 6 -4.59 -2.88 -21.84
N LYS A 7 -5.87 -2.79 -21.40
CA LYS A 7 -6.28 -3.25 -20.05
C LYS A 7 -6.18 -4.77 -19.84
N LYS A 8 -6.48 -5.58 -20.89
CA LYS A 8 -6.37 -7.05 -20.79
C LYS A 8 -4.91 -7.55 -20.72
N ARG A 9 -3.97 -6.84 -21.36
CA ARG A 9 -2.55 -7.20 -21.28
C ARG A 9 -1.96 -6.94 -19.91
N PHE A 10 -2.31 -5.84 -19.25
CA PHE A 10 -1.76 -5.49 -17.91
C PHE A 10 -2.20 -6.48 -16.83
N PHE A 11 -3.47 -6.94 -16.88
CA PHE A 11 -3.98 -7.92 -15.91
C PHE A 11 -3.34 -9.31 -16.15
N GLY A 12 -3.11 -9.69 -17.39
CA GLY A 12 -2.41 -10.93 -17.75
C GLY A 12 -0.95 -10.96 -17.26
N TYR A 13 -0.22 -9.87 -17.40
CA TYR A 13 1.16 -9.75 -16.89
C TYR A 13 1.22 -9.73 -15.36
N ALA A 14 0.25 -9.09 -14.69
CA ALA A 14 0.17 -9.13 -13.24
C ALA A 14 -0.05 -10.56 -12.71
N VAL A 15 -0.97 -11.31 -13.30
CA VAL A 15 -1.22 -12.72 -12.93
C VAL A 15 0.01 -13.58 -13.23
N LEU A 16 0.65 -13.40 -14.40
CA LEU A 16 1.83 -14.18 -14.80
C LEU A 16 3.03 -13.97 -13.84
N LEU A 17 3.18 -12.75 -13.28
CA LEU A 17 4.25 -12.44 -12.32
C LEU A 17 3.96 -12.96 -10.90
N TRP A 18 2.68 -13.16 -10.53
CA TRP A 18 2.32 -13.75 -9.24
C TRP A 18 2.27 -15.27 -9.27
N LEU A 19 2.09 -15.86 -10.45
CA LEU A 19 1.98 -17.31 -10.63
C LEU A 19 3.18 -18.07 -10.04
N PRO A 20 4.46 -17.68 -10.28
CA PRO A 20 5.61 -18.37 -9.69
C PRO A 20 5.65 -18.25 -8.18
N ALA A 21 5.28 -17.11 -7.60
CA ALA A 21 5.26 -16.92 -6.15
C ALA A 21 4.14 -17.75 -5.49
N ILE A 22 2.96 -17.77 -6.07
CA ILE A 22 1.84 -18.60 -5.62
C ILE A 22 2.21 -20.08 -5.77
N LEU A 23 2.82 -20.48 -6.90
CA LEU A 23 3.27 -21.84 -7.15
C LEU A 23 4.34 -22.29 -6.14
N ALA A 24 5.30 -21.40 -5.82
CA ALA A 24 6.33 -21.68 -4.81
C ALA A 24 5.74 -21.89 -3.42
N VAL A 25 4.73 -21.10 -3.02
CA VAL A 25 4.03 -21.27 -1.73
C VAL A 25 3.20 -22.56 -1.71
N ILE A 26 2.49 -22.88 -2.79
CA ILE A 26 1.68 -24.10 -2.89
C ILE A 26 2.58 -25.35 -2.94
N LEU A 27 3.65 -25.33 -3.73
CA LEU A 27 4.60 -26.43 -3.83
C LEU A 27 5.37 -26.59 -2.53
N GLY A 28 5.84 -25.50 -1.90
CA GLY A 28 6.51 -25.54 -0.60
C GLY A 28 5.60 -26.07 0.50
N GLY A 29 4.36 -25.60 0.57
CA GLY A 29 3.35 -26.10 1.52
C GLY A 29 2.95 -27.55 1.27
N GLY A 30 2.78 -27.93 0.00
CA GLY A 30 2.48 -29.32 -0.39
C GLY A 30 3.65 -30.26 -0.08
N LEU A 31 4.87 -29.83 -0.34
CA LEU A 31 6.07 -30.60 -0.04
C LEU A 31 6.27 -30.76 1.47
N LEU A 32 6.04 -29.70 2.25
CA LEU A 32 6.07 -29.76 3.71
C LEU A 32 5.04 -30.74 4.26
N PHE A 33 3.81 -30.70 3.73
CA PHE A 33 2.75 -31.63 4.13
C PHE A 33 3.12 -33.09 3.79
N MET A 34 3.65 -33.34 2.58
CA MET A 34 4.11 -34.68 2.18
C MET A 34 5.27 -35.18 3.06
N VAL A 35 6.21 -34.29 3.38
CA VAL A 35 7.34 -34.63 4.25
C VAL A 35 6.88 -34.98 5.68
N VAL A 36 5.92 -34.23 6.22
CA VAL A 36 5.34 -34.50 7.56
C VAL A 36 4.58 -35.84 7.54
N ASP A 37 3.74 -36.07 6.54
CA ASP A 37 2.97 -37.32 6.40
C ASP A 37 3.87 -38.53 6.20
N ASP A 38 4.98 -38.37 5.44
CA ASP A 38 5.98 -39.44 5.20
C ASP A 38 6.78 -39.74 6.47
N ILE A 39 7.15 -38.68 7.24
CA ILE A 39 7.81 -38.85 8.56
C ILE A 39 6.90 -39.62 9.51
N GLU A 40 5.61 -39.26 9.61
CA GLU A 40 4.67 -39.97 10.50
C GLU A 40 4.50 -41.46 10.09
N LYS A 41 4.43 -41.75 8.79
CA LYS A 41 4.31 -43.12 8.28
C LYS A 41 5.58 -43.95 8.49
N ASP A 42 6.75 -43.38 8.23
CA ASP A 42 8.05 -44.01 8.45
C ASP A 42 8.29 -44.30 9.95
N GLU A 43 7.95 -43.35 10.81
CA GLU A 43 8.03 -43.49 12.24
C GLU A 43 7.16 -44.64 12.74
N ALA A 44 5.89 -44.70 12.30
CA ALA A 44 4.97 -45.79 12.64
C ALA A 44 5.48 -47.15 12.14
N ALA A 45 6.10 -47.21 10.95
CA ALA A 45 6.68 -48.43 10.41
C ALA A 45 7.93 -48.88 11.18
N ARG A 46 8.83 -47.96 11.55
CA ARG A 46 10.06 -48.23 12.35
C ARG A 46 9.70 -48.72 13.74
N VAL A 47 8.78 -48.00 14.43
CA VAL A 47 8.27 -48.39 15.75
C VAL A 47 7.65 -49.80 15.70
N LYS A 48 6.85 -50.09 14.67
CA LYS A 48 6.28 -51.44 14.51
C LYS A 48 7.31 -52.51 14.26
N LYS A 49 8.39 -52.20 13.49
CA LYS A 49 9.50 -53.12 13.22
C LYS A 49 10.29 -53.43 14.50
N GLU A 50 10.60 -52.38 15.30
CA GLU A 50 11.35 -52.52 16.57
C GLU A 50 10.56 -53.34 17.58
N TYR A 51 9.26 -53.04 17.77
CA TYR A 51 8.44 -53.81 18.69
C TYR A 51 8.19 -55.25 18.22
N ARG A 52 8.19 -55.52 16.93
CA ARG A 52 8.15 -56.87 16.38
C ARG A 52 9.43 -57.65 16.74
N LYS A 53 10.59 -56.99 16.72
CA LYS A 53 11.87 -57.60 17.14
C LYS A 53 11.80 -57.97 18.61
N VAL A 54 11.37 -57.06 19.50
CA VAL A 54 11.20 -57.33 20.94
C VAL A 54 10.19 -58.48 21.14
N ALA A 55 9.07 -58.52 20.42
CA ALA A 55 8.14 -59.66 20.52
C ALA A 55 8.75 -60.99 20.10
N SER A 56 9.62 -61.02 19.09
CA SER A 56 10.34 -62.22 18.69
C SER A 56 11.35 -62.69 19.71
N GLU A 57 11.98 -61.75 20.44
CA GLU A 57 12.89 -62.07 21.55
C GLU A 57 12.14 -62.66 22.74
N ILE A 58 10.96 -62.12 23.07
CA ILE A 58 10.07 -62.68 24.11
C ILE A 58 9.70 -64.14 23.77
N HIS A 59 9.40 -64.42 22.49
CA HIS A 59 9.07 -65.74 22.01
C HIS A 59 10.30 -66.68 22.09
N ALA A 60 11.50 -66.24 21.67
CA ALA A 60 12.71 -67.04 21.62
C ALA A 60 13.28 -67.39 23.02
N LYS A 61 13.14 -66.50 23.98
CA LYS A 61 13.70 -66.64 25.35
C LYS A 61 12.65 -66.26 26.44
N PRO A 62 11.55 -66.98 26.55
CA PRO A 62 10.43 -66.62 27.42
C PRO A 62 10.84 -66.53 28.91
N SER A 63 11.84 -67.27 29.36
CA SER A 63 12.30 -67.23 30.74
C SER A 63 12.95 -65.90 31.19
N LEU A 64 13.28 -65.03 30.25
CA LEU A 64 13.91 -63.72 30.53
C LEU A 64 12.87 -62.60 30.67
N PHE A 65 11.62 -62.84 30.40
CA PHE A 65 10.58 -61.84 30.37
C PHE A 65 9.47 -62.07 31.41
N ASP A 66 8.84 -60.98 31.84
CA ASP A 66 7.78 -61.06 32.86
C ASP A 66 6.59 -61.86 32.36
N LEU A 67 6.16 -62.86 33.17
CA LEU A 67 4.92 -63.55 32.96
C LEU A 67 3.78 -62.60 33.35
N ILE A 68 2.88 -62.28 32.42
CA ILE A 68 1.66 -61.53 32.72
C ILE A 68 0.52 -62.55 32.94
N ALA A 69 0.54 -63.17 34.09
CA ALA A 69 -0.64 -63.89 34.51
C ALA A 69 -1.75 -62.88 34.87
N ASP A 70 -2.88 -62.97 34.24
CA ASP A 70 -4.17 -62.34 34.61
C ASP A 70 -4.32 -60.81 34.60
N LYS A 71 -3.33 -60.04 34.16
CA LYS A 71 -3.38 -58.56 34.16
C LYS A 71 -3.31 -57.90 32.77
N THR A 72 -3.58 -58.61 31.71
CA THR A 72 -3.74 -58.00 30.38
C THR A 72 -4.93 -57.10 30.39
N PRO A 73 -4.82 -55.82 30.01
CA PRO A 73 -6.00 -54.92 29.91
C PRO A 73 -7.06 -55.59 29.05
N ARG A 74 -8.30 -55.74 29.53
CA ARG A 74 -9.42 -56.39 28.81
C ARG A 74 -9.58 -55.96 27.38
N LYS A 75 -9.20 -54.74 27.04
CA LYS A 75 -9.14 -54.20 25.66
C LYS A 75 -8.14 -54.88 24.73
N VAL A 76 -7.12 -55.49 25.26
CA VAL A 76 -6.04 -56.14 24.51
C VAL A 76 -6.27 -57.66 24.41
N ALA A 77 -6.72 -58.27 25.50
CA ALA A 77 -6.97 -59.70 25.56
C ALA A 77 -8.05 -60.17 24.56
N GLY A 78 -9.05 -59.35 24.27
CA GLY A 78 -10.15 -59.71 23.34
C GLY A 78 -9.77 -59.69 21.83
N LYS A 79 -8.54 -59.32 21.45
CA LYS A 79 -8.08 -59.23 20.07
C LYS A 79 -6.84 -60.07 19.74
N MET A 80 -6.29 -60.80 20.73
CA MET A 80 -5.08 -61.59 20.51
C MET A 80 -5.44 -63.03 20.20
N SER A 81 -4.92 -63.54 19.10
CA SER A 81 -4.91 -64.97 18.74
C SER A 81 -3.54 -65.51 19.09
N PRO A 82 -3.45 -66.83 19.42
CA PRO A 82 -2.14 -67.48 19.64
C PRO A 82 -1.16 -67.18 18.53
N GLY A 83 0.10 -66.89 18.90
CA GLY A 83 1.15 -66.50 17.97
C GLY A 83 1.11 -65.02 17.56
N LYS A 84 0.31 -64.19 18.18
CA LYS A 84 0.26 -62.73 17.92
C LYS A 84 0.97 -61.96 19.02
N TRP A 85 1.41 -60.77 18.60
CA TRP A 85 2.03 -59.80 19.48
C TRP A 85 1.28 -58.47 19.43
N GLY A 86 1.45 -57.63 20.44
CA GLY A 86 0.91 -56.32 20.52
C GLY A 86 1.77 -55.40 21.40
N TYR A 87 1.41 -54.12 21.40
CA TYR A 87 2.13 -53.14 22.23
C TYR A 87 1.15 -52.07 22.76
N ILE A 88 1.55 -51.46 23.91
CA ILE A 88 0.91 -50.27 24.45
C ILE A 88 1.99 -49.24 24.66
N LEU A 89 1.75 -47.98 24.15
CA LEU A 89 2.64 -46.86 24.34
C LEU A 89 2.28 -46.09 25.62
N ASP A 90 3.27 -45.89 26.47
CA ASP A 90 3.20 -44.94 27.57
C ASP A 90 3.97 -43.66 27.15
N LYS A 91 3.24 -42.72 26.51
CA LYS A 91 3.82 -41.48 26.04
C LYS A 91 4.39 -40.61 27.17
N LYS A 92 3.86 -40.72 28.40
CA LYS A 92 4.31 -39.91 29.55
C LYS A 92 5.69 -40.36 30.04
N ASN A 93 5.93 -41.66 30.05
CA ASN A 93 7.18 -42.24 30.51
C ASN A 93 8.13 -42.63 29.35
N ARG A 94 7.83 -42.21 28.11
CA ARG A 94 8.60 -42.54 26.88
C ARG A 94 8.99 -44.01 26.83
N SER A 95 8.01 -44.88 27.12
CA SER A 95 8.22 -46.33 27.11
C SER A 95 7.06 -47.06 26.48
N ALA A 96 7.35 -48.20 25.90
CA ALA A 96 6.33 -49.11 25.38
C ALA A 96 6.41 -50.45 26.11
N ARG A 97 5.26 -51.07 26.32
CA ARG A 97 5.19 -52.44 26.74
C ARG A 97 4.75 -53.30 25.59
N VAL A 98 5.63 -54.22 25.19
CA VAL A 98 5.40 -55.17 24.09
C VAL A 98 5.07 -56.52 24.73
N TRP A 99 4.11 -57.25 24.20
CA TRP A 99 3.75 -58.61 24.64
C TRP A 99 3.63 -59.56 23.47
N TYR A 100 3.84 -60.82 23.78
CA TYR A 100 3.63 -61.95 22.88
C TYR A 100 2.76 -63.02 23.57
N ASP A 101 1.78 -63.53 22.82
CA ASP A 101 0.90 -64.63 23.27
C ASP A 101 1.29 -65.89 22.46
N ASP A 102 1.81 -66.90 23.15
CA ASP A 102 2.18 -68.20 22.55
C ASP A 102 1.03 -69.23 22.54
N GLY A 103 -0.13 -68.81 23.01
CA GLY A 103 -1.33 -69.63 23.14
C GLY A 103 -1.43 -70.37 24.48
N LYS A 104 -0.41 -70.33 25.30
CA LYS A 104 -0.37 -70.88 26.68
C LYS A 104 -0.20 -69.78 27.70
N GLU A 105 0.68 -68.86 27.42
CA GLU A 105 1.08 -67.77 28.32
C GLU A 105 1.28 -66.47 27.56
N VAL A 106 0.95 -65.35 28.19
CA VAL A 106 1.27 -64.00 27.68
C VAL A 106 2.46 -63.40 28.44
N ARG A 107 3.51 -63.07 27.73
CA ARG A 107 4.72 -62.46 28.30
C ARG A 107 4.91 -61.06 27.75
N SER A 108 5.56 -60.19 28.50
CA SER A 108 5.83 -58.80 28.09
C SER A 108 7.28 -58.36 28.40
N ALA A 109 7.70 -57.37 27.63
CA ALA A 109 8.88 -56.59 27.89
C ALA A 109 8.57 -55.10 27.86
N ARG A 110 9.24 -54.31 28.69
CA ARG A 110 9.23 -52.86 28.60
C ARG A 110 10.43 -52.41 27.77
N THR A 111 10.17 -51.57 26.79
CA THR A 111 11.22 -50.99 25.97
C THR A 111 11.05 -49.47 25.93
N GLU A 112 12.13 -48.75 25.67
CA GLU A 112 12.06 -47.29 25.45
C GLU A 112 11.47 -46.99 24.08
N ILE A 113 10.80 -45.83 23.95
CA ILE A 113 10.33 -45.33 22.70
C ILE A 113 11.52 -44.63 22.02
N VAL A 114 11.94 -45.17 20.88
CA VAL A 114 13.00 -44.58 20.07
C VAL A 114 12.36 -43.54 19.15
N ASP A 115 12.46 -42.26 19.57
CA ASP A 115 12.06 -41.12 18.74
C ASP A 115 13.24 -40.71 17.84
N GLU A 116 13.46 -41.40 16.75
CA GLU A 116 14.45 -40.97 15.75
C GLU A 116 13.79 -40.02 14.77
N VAL A 117 13.82 -38.73 15.12
CA VAL A 117 13.29 -37.67 14.24
C VAL A 117 14.23 -37.45 13.07
N ASP A 118 13.74 -37.52 11.86
CA ASP A 118 14.52 -37.28 10.65
C ASP A 118 14.76 -35.78 10.43
N TYR A 119 15.76 -35.26 11.16
CA TYR A 119 16.12 -33.83 11.14
C TYR A 119 16.53 -33.35 9.75
N GLU A 120 17.05 -34.21 8.87
CA GLU A 120 17.47 -33.82 7.52
C GLU A 120 16.27 -33.39 6.66
N LYS A 121 15.17 -34.15 6.73
CA LYS A 121 13.93 -33.82 5.99
C LYS A 121 13.30 -32.52 6.52
N ILE A 122 13.31 -32.32 7.83
CA ILE A 122 12.78 -31.08 8.44
C ILE A 122 13.63 -29.88 8.01
N LEU A 123 14.96 -29.98 8.05
CA LEU A 123 15.86 -28.91 7.62
C LEU A 123 15.72 -28.59 6.14
N LEU A 124 15.58 -29.61 5.28
CA LEU A 124 15.37 -29.40 3.85
C LEU A 124 14.04 -28.67 3.57
N SER A 125 12.96 -29.07 4.22
CA SER A 125 11.65 -28.43 4.05
C SER A 125 11.66 -26.99 4.54
N ALA A 126 12.32 -26.69 5.68
CA ALA A 126 12.48 -25.34 6.19
C ALA A 126 13.33 -24.48 5.23
N ALA A 127 14.41 -25.03 4.69
CA ALA A 127 15.25 -24.33 3.70
C ALA A 127 14.49 -23.96 2.42
N LEU A 128 13.67 -24.87 1.90
CA LEU A 128 12.82 -24.63 0.73
C LEU A 128 11.78 -23.54 1.01
N LEU A 129 11.20 -23.52 2.20
CA LEU A 129 10.22 -22.51 2.59
C LEU A 129 10.87 -21.13 2.71
N ILE A 130 12.05 -21.04 3.34
CA ILE A 130 12.83 -19.79 3.43
C ILE A 130 13.22 -19.31 2.04
N PHE A 131 13.69 -20.19 1.17
CA PHE A 131 14.03 -19.84 -0.23
C PHE A 131 12.83 -19.27 -0.98
N GLY A 132 11.65 -19.88 -0.86
CA GLY A 132 10.40 -19.37 -1.43
C GLY A 132 10.02 -17.98 -0.92
N CYS A 133 10.17 -17.72 0.38
CA CYS A 133 9.94 -16.40 0.97
C CYS A 133 10.92 -15.35 0.43
N VAL A 134 12.20 -15.66 0.38
CA VAL A 134 13.25 -14.75 -0.15
C VAL A 134 12.99 -14.43 -1.62
N LEU A 135 12.66 -15.43 -2.43
CA LEU A 135 12.33 -15.23 -3.84
C LEU A 135 11.11 -14.32 -4.01
N THR A 136 10.06 -14.54 -3.22
CA THR A 136 8.85 -13.71 -3.24
C THR A 136 9.14 -12.25 -2.85
N LEU A 137 9.91 -12.03 -1.79
CA LEU A 137 10.34 -10.68 -1.37
C LEU A 137 11.20 -10.01 -2.44
N GLY A 138 12.09 -10.76 -3.09
CA GLY A 138 12.92 -10.27 -4.20
C GLY A 138 12.05 -9.81 -5.39
N ILE A 139 11.07 -10.60 -5.81
CA ILE A 139 10.14 -10.24 -6.89
C ILE A 139 9.33 -8.99 -6.53
N LEU A 140 8.83 -8.91 -5.30
CA LEU A 140 8.10 -7.72 -4.81
C LEU A 140 9.00 -6.48 -4.81
N GLY A 141 10.26 -6.61 -4.37
CA GLY A 141 11.25 -5.52 -4.38
C GLY A 141 11.54 -5.01 -5.78
N VAL A 142 11.77 -5.91 -6.73
CA VAL A 142 11.99 -5.54 -8.15
C VAL A 142 10.75 -4.85 -8.73
N ARG A 143 9.56 -5.34 -8.48
CA ARG A 143 8.31 -4.69 -8.94
C ARG A 143 8.13 -3.30 -8.34
N PHE A 144 8.41 -3.15 -7.05
CA PHE A 144 8.37 -1.85 -6.39
C PHE A 144 9.37 -0.88 -7.03
N PHE A 145 10.59 -1.35 -7.29
CA PHE A 145 11.64 -0.54 -7.94
C PHE A 145 11.25 -0.11 -9.36
N ILE A 146 10.74 -1.03 -10.19
CA ILE A 146 10.28 -0.72 -11.56
C ILE A 146 9.12 0.28 -11.52
N HIS A 147 8.15 0.08 -10.62
CA HIS A 147 7.04 1.02 -10.48
C HIS A 147 7.52 2.41 -10.03
N TYR A 148 8.42 2.45 -9.05
CA TYR A 148 9.01 3.70 -8.57
C TYR A 148 9.80 4.43 -9.66
N ALA A 149 10.61 3.70 -10.45
CA ALA A 149 11.35 4.27 -11.57
C ALA A 149 10.42 4.85 -12.65
N ALA A 150 9.37 4.13 -13.03
CA ALA A 150 8.39 4.60 -14.01
C ALA A 150 7.66 5.88 -13.56
N VAL A 151 7.26 5.96 -12.28
CA VAL A 151 6.63 7.16 -11.70
C VAL A 151 7.61 8.32 -11.66
N ARG A 152 8.88 8.07 -11.32
CA ARG A 152 9.95 9.09 -11.34
C ARG A 152 10.19 9.62 -12.75
N ASP A 153 10.25 8.76 -13.75
CA ASP A 153 10.53 9.16 -15.13
C ASP A 153 9.36 9.96 -15.72
N GLU A 154 8.11 9.59 -15.43
CA GLU A 154 6.93 10.39 -15.78
C GLU A 154 6.95 11.75 -15.09
N PHE A 155 7.35 11.81 -13.81
CA PHE A 155 7.51 13.06 -13.08
C PHE A 155 8.56 13.98 -13.70
N VAL A 156 9.75 13.45 -14.06
CA VAL A 156 10.81 14.22 -14.69
C VAL A 156 10.34 14.77 -16.05
N ALA A 157 9.70 13.94 -16.86
CA ALA A 157 9.17 14.37 -18.16
C ALA A 157 8.11 15.49 -18.02
N ALA A 158 7.17 15.35 -17.08
CA ALA A 158 6.19 16.38 -16.78
C ALA A 158 6.84 17.68 -16.27
N THR A 159 7.88 17.55 -15.40
CA THR A 159 8.65 18.69 -14.89
C THR A 159 9.30 19.49 -16.01
N VAL A 160 9.99 18.80 -16.92
CA VAL A 160 10.64 19.44 -18.06
C VAL A 160 9.62 20.15 -18.96
N HIS A 161 8.48 19.50 -19.22
CA HIS A 161 7.40 20.09 -20.04
C HIS A 161 6.82 21.36 -19.40
N ASP A 162 6.47 21.30 -18.09
CA ASP A 162 5.84 22.43 -17.40
C ASP A 162 6.81 23.60 -17.14
N LEU A 163 8.12 23.36 -17.10
CA LEU A 163 9.13 24.41 -17.10
C LEU A 163 9.42 24.94 -18.50
N ALA A 164 9.36 24.11 -19.54
CA ALA A 164 9.61 24.55 -20.92
C ALA A 164 8.55 25.49 -21.45
N THR A 165 7.27 25.33 -21.04
CA THR A 165 6.14 26.16 -21.50
C THR A 165 6.31 27.65 -21.12
N PRO A 166 6.50 28.05 -19.85
CA PRO A 166 6.73 29.45 -19.49
C PRO A 166 8.06 29.97 -20.03
N LEU A 167 9.13 29.13 -20.12
CA LEU A 167 10.39 29.54 -20.76
C LEU A 167 10.21 29.90 -22.24
N ALA A 168 9.42 29.12 -22.97
CA ALA A 168 9.10 29.45 -24.37
C ALA A 168 8.29 30.76 -24.47
N GLY A 169 7.33 30.97 -23.56
CA GLY A 169 6.58 32.21 -23.45
C GLY A 169 7.47 33.42 -23.16
N MET A 170 8.36 33.31 -22.18
CA MET A 170 9.36 34.36 -21.87
C MET A 170 10.21 34.72 -23.09
N ARG A 171 10.68 33.70 -23.82
CA ARG A 171 11.48 33.95 -25.05
C ARG A 171 10.69 34.73 -26.10
N MET A 172 9.36 34.53 -26.16
CA MET A 172 8.50 35.28 -27.11
C MET A 172 8.12 36.66 -26.57
N ALA A 173 8.03 36.86 -25.26
CA ALA A 173 7.71 38.13 -24.62
C ALA A 173 8.89 39.11 -24.56
N ILE A 174 10.14 38.59 -24.57
CA ILE A 174 11.36 39.43 -24.58
C ILE A 174 11.30 40.37 -25.78
N GLY A 175 11.19 41.67 -25.51
CA GLY A 175 11.11 42.74 -26.51
C GLY A 175 9.73 43.07 -27.05
N LYS A 176 8.64 42.50 -26.48
CA LYS A 176 7.26 42.87 -26.88
C LYS A 176 6.48 43.57 -25.74
N ASN A 177 6.52 43.07 -24.55
CA ASN A 177 5.85 43.66 -23.41
C ASN A 177 6.53 43.24 -22.11
N ASP A 178 7.05 44.18 -21.30
CA ASP A 178 7.73 43.91 -20.05
C ASP A 178 6.78 43.29 -18.99
N ALA A 179 5.49 43.66 -18.98
CA ALA A 179 4.52 43.13 -18.04
C ALA A 179 4.25 41.62 -18.23
N ASP A 180 4.17 41.15 -19.47
CA ASP A 180 3.99 39.71 -19.77
C ASP A 180 5.23 38.89 -19.36
N ALA A 181 6.43 39.47 -19.57
CA ALA A 181 7.66 38.84 -19.16
C ALA A 181 7.78 38.74 -17.64
N GLU A 182 7.35 39.77 -16.91
CA GLU A 182 7.31 39.77 -15.43
C GLU A 182 6.33 38.71 -14.90
N LEU A 183 5.10 38.65 -15.42
CA LEU A 183 4.12 37.66 -15.04
C LEU A 183 4.62 36.22 -15.25
N LEU A 184 5.21 35.95 -16.41
CA LEU A 184 5.81 34.63 -16.71
C LEU A 184 6.96 34.29 -15.77
N THR A 185 7.76 35.29 -15.37
CA THR A 185 8.84 35.13 -14.41
C THR A 185 8.30 34.72 -13.04
N ILE A 186 7.27 35.40 -12.54
CA ILE A 186 6.63 35.08 -11.27
C ILE A 186 6.04 33.66 -11.31
N ARG A 187 5.36 33.29 -12.39
CA ARG A 187 4.82 31.92 -12.55
C ARG A 187 5.92 30.84 -12.51
N MET A 188 7.09 31.11 -13.14
CA MET A 188 8.21 30.19 -13.06
C MET A 188 8.75 30.06 -11.65
N ILE A 189 8.92 31.17 -10.93
CA ILE A 189 9.38 31.16 -9.54
C ILE A 189 8.45 30.27 -8.71
N ARG A 190 7.13 30.46 -8.84
CA ARG A 190 6.12 29.64 -8.11
C ARG A 190 6.18 28.16 -8.46
N LEU A 191 6.44 27.80 -9.71
CA LEU A 191 6.64 26.40 -10.13
C LEU A 191 7.90 25.80 -9.48
N VAL A 192 9.01 26.54 -9.47
CA VAL A 192 10.27 26.11 -8.85
C VAL A 192 10.09 25.96 -7.32
N GLU A 193 9.38 26.88 -6.68
CA GLU A 193 9.06 26.79 -5.25
C GLU A 193 8.18 25.56 -4.93
N ASN A 194 7.19 25.26 -5.76
CA ASN A 194 6.40 24.03 -5.65
C ASN A 194 7.26 22.78 -5.76
N LEU A 195 8.18 22.74 -6.72
CA LEU A 195 9.09 21.63 -6.90
C LEU A 195 10.02 21.45 -5.69
N LYS A 196 10.61 22.57 -5.22
CA LYS A 196 11.42 22.58 -3.99
C LYS A 196 10.63 22.09 -2.78
N ALA A 197 9.41 22.62 -2.61
CA ALA A 197 8.51 22.22 -1.55
C ALA A 197 8.19 20.73 -1.61
N PHE A 198 7.90 20.22 -2.80
CA PHE A 198 7.64 18.80 -3.02
C PHE A 198 8.83 17.90 -2.67
N LEU A 199 10.04 18.28 -3.06
CA LEU A 199 11.27 17.53 -2.72
C LEU A 199 11.52 17.47 -1.20
N LEU A 200 11.06 18.51 -0.47
CA LEU A 200 11.17 18.59 0.98
C LEU A 200 9.98 17.97 1.73
N LEU A 201 8.97 17.41 1.02
CA LEU A 201 7.83 16.74 1.65
C LEU A 201 8.28 15.57 2.54
N GLY A 202 7.92 15.66 3.83
CA GLY A 202 8.32 14.66 4.84
C GLY A 202 9.74 14.84 5.39
N GLY A 203 10.48 15.88 4.94
CA GLY A 203 11.77 16.29 5.48
C GLY A 203 11.67 17.41 6.53
N ARG A 204 12.82 17.86 7.04
CA ARG A 204 12.88 19.03 7.93
C ARG A 204 12.72 20.32 7.13
N ARG A 205 11.52 20.90 7.16
CA ARG A 205 11.31 22.28 6.73
C ARG A 205 11.48 23.22 7.92
N PRO A 206 11.91 24.47 7.69
CA PRO A 206 11.78 25.48 8.70
C PRO A 206 10.31 25.66 9.08
N PRO A 207 9.99 25.96 10.35
CA PRO A 207 8.62 26.22 10.76
C PRO A 207 8.07 27.45 9.99
N PRO A 208 6.77 27.47 9.65
CA PRO A 208 6.15 28.62 8.99
C PRO A 208 6.21 29.85 9.90
N LYS A 209 6.35 31.01 9.29
CA LYS A 209 6.28 32.32 9.99
C LYS A 209 4.82 32.72 10.12
N THR A 210 4.10 32.09 11.05
CA THR A 210 2.68 32.35 11.26
C THR A 210 2.45 33.69 11.92
N GLU A 211 1.64 34.53 11.28
CA GLU A 211 1.18 35.82 11.75
C GLU A 211 -0.30 36.03 11.41
N LYS A 212 -0.90 37.15 11.80
CA LYS A 212 -2.26 37.52 11.41
C LYS A 212 -2.25 38.03 9.97
N VAL A 213 -2.79 37.24 9.06
CA VAL A 213 -2.78 37.48 7.60
C VAL A 213 -4.19 37.68 7.09
N ASP A 214 -4.38 38.68 6.24
CA ASP A 214 -5.64 38.89 5.51
C ASP A 214 -5.75 37.88 4.36
N VAL A 215 -6.62 36.91 4.56
CA VAL A 215 -6.84 35.80 3.62
C VAL A 215 -7.42 36.28 2.29
N LEU A 216 -8.30 37.29 2.32
CA LEU A 216 -8.91 37.87 1.11
C LEU A 216 -7.84 38.56 0.24
N LYS A 217 -6.95 39.33 0.88
CA LYS A 217 -5.83 40.01 0.19
C LYS A 217 -4.93 38.97 -0.50
N CYS A 218 -4.51 37.92 0.21
CA CYS A 218 -3.68 36.86 -0.35
C CYS A 218 -4.39 36.12 -1.50
N CYS A 219 -5.71 35.90 -1.39
CA CYS A 219 -6.50 35.29 -2.43
C CYS A 219 -6.51 36.14 -3.72
N HIS A 220 -6.74 37.45 -3.60
CA HIS A 220 -6.70 38.37 -4.72
C HIS A 220 -5.30 38.48 -5.35
N GLU A 221 -4.25 38.51 -4.54
CA GLU A 221 -2.87 38.52 -5.06
C GLU A 221 -2.57 37.28 -5.90
N ALA A 222 -2.92 36.10 -5.40
CA ALA A 222 -2.76 34.87 -6.16
C ALA A 222 -3.65 34.82 -7.43
N TYR A 223 -4.90 35.28 -7.35
CA TYR A 223 -5.80 35.38 -8.50
C TYR A 223 -5.26 36.29 -9.59
N GLY A 224 -4.66 37.43 -9.21
CA GLY A 224 -4.05 38.38 -10.15
C GLY A 224 -3.06 37.74 -11.13
N LEU A 225 -2.39 36.66 -10.73
CA LEU A 225 -1.48 35.93 -11.60
C LEU A 225 -2.19 35.09 -12.69
N PHE A 226 -3.47 34.88 -12.58
CA PHE A 226 -4.30 34.06 -13.49
C PHE A 226 -5.46 34.81 -14.12
N ARG A 227 -5.64 36.07 -13.77
CA ARG A 227 -6.82 36.84 -14.12
C ARG A 227 -7.09 36.83 -15.63
N GLU A 228 -6.09 37.12 -16.43
CA GLU A 228 -6.21 37.16 -17.90
C GLU A 228 -6.58 35.78 -18.46
N ASP A 229 -5.95 34.71 -17.95
CA ASP A 229 -6.26 33.36 -18.42
C ASP A 229 -7.71 32.96 -18.10
N PHE A 230 -8.27 33.36 -16.94
CA PHE A 230 -9.67 33.10 -16.61
C PHE A 230 -10.60 33.95 -17.47
N GLN A 231 -10.28 35.24 -17.69
CA GLN A 231 -11.05 36.13 -18.56
C GLN A 231 -11.12 35.60 -20.00
N ASP A 232 -10.08 34.99 -20.53
CA ASP A 232 -10.09 34.33 -21.83
C ASP A 232 -11.12 33.20 -21.92
N PHE A 233 -11.34 32.45 -20.83
CA PHE A 233 -12.40 31.43 -20.79
C PHE A 233 -13.80 32.00 -20.56
N TYR A 234 -13.92 33.12 -19.86
CA TYR A 234 -15.20 33.67 -19.40
C TYR A 234 -15.67 34.89 -20.19
N GLY A 235 -15.05 35.17 -21.35
CA GLY A 235 -15.44 36.27 -22.22
C GLY A 235 -15.20 37.66 -21.62
N GLY A 236 -14.16 37.80 -20.80
CA GLY A 236 -13.76 39.04 -20.14
C GLY A 236 -14.31 39.19 -18.71
N GLU A 237 -15.07 38.22 -18.21
CA GLU A 237 -15.56 38.23 -16.83
C GLU A 237 -14.44 37.70 -15.85
N ASP A 238 -14.45 38.21 -14.62
CA ASP A 238 -13.61 37.76 -13.54
C ASP A 238 -14.19 36.52 -12.84
N VAL A 239 -13.32 35.76 -12.13
CA VAL A 239 -13.76 34.75 -11.17
C VAL A 239 -14.48 35.46 -10.02
N GLU A 240 -15.65 34.99 -9.65
CA GLU A 240 -16.41 35.52 -8.52
C GLU A 240 -15.71 35.17 -7.19
N ILE A 241 -15.22 36.20 -6.49
CA ILE A 241 -14.59 36.05 -5.15
C ILE A 241 -15.46 36.79 -4.15
N VAL A 242 -16.18 36.03 -3.32
CA VAL A 242 -17.13 36.57 -2.32
C VAL A 242 -16.59 36.37 -0.92
N CYS A 243 -16.40 37.44 -0.17
CA CYS A 243 -16.07 37.38 1.25
C CYS A 243 -17.35 37.60 2.08
N LYS A 244 -17.79 36.55 2.77
CA LYS A 244 -18.90 36.57 3.72
C LYS A 244 -18.41 36.72 5.17
N ALA A 245 -17.10 36.70 5.39
CA ALA A 245 -16.49 36.88 6.69
C ALA A 245 -16.52 38.36 7.10
N ALA A 246 -16.78 38.66 8.36
CA ALA A 246 -16.65 40.01 8.92
C ALA A 246 -15.18 40.42 8.94
N GLU A 247 -14.29 39.49 9.29
CA GLU A 247 -12.85 39.64 9.23
C GLU A 247 -12.22 38.40 8.55
N SER A 248 -11.52 38.60 7.42
CA SER A 248 -10.84 37.53 6.70
C SER A 248 -9.43 37.25 7.23
N VAL A 249 -9.23 37.30 8.55
CA VAL A 249 -7.91 37.19 9.18
C VAL A 249 -7.69 35.81 9.77
N ALA A 250 -6.62 35.14 9.34
CA ALA A 250 -6.19 33.82 9.84
C ALA A 250 -4.75 33.86 10.37
N SER A 251 -4.40 32.89 11.22
CA SER A 251 -3.03 32.65 11.66
C SER A 251 -2.30 31.83 10.59
N ALA A 252 -1.53 32.51 9.72
CA ALA A 252 -0.90 31.88 8.57
C ALA A 252 0.47 32.50 8.25
N ASP A 253 1.21 31.84 7.38
CA ASP A 253 2.39 32.38 6.71
C ASP A 253 1.92 32.89 5.34
N GLU A 254 2.11 34.21 5.09
CA GLU A 254 1.57 34.90 3.91
C GLU A 254 2.08 34.26 2.61
N ASP A 255 3.38 33.98 2.50
CA ASP A 255 3.97 33.38 1.32
C ASP A 255 3.43 31.96 1.04
N LEU A 256 3.31 31.14 2.09
CA LEU A 256 2.75 29.79 1.96
C LEU A 256 1.26 29.83 1.61
N LEU A 257 0.52 30.80 2.13
CA LEU A 257 -0.90 30.96 1.82
C LEU A 257 -1.11 31.36 0.37
N ILE A 258 -0.35 32.34 -0.13
CA ILE A 258 -0.35 32.72 -1.55
C ILE A 258 0.02 31.53 -2.42
N GLN A 259 0.99 30.71 -2.03
CA GLN A 259 1.36 29.51 -2.76
C GLN A 259 0.25 28.43 -2.77
N ILE A 260 -0.50 28.28 -1.68
CA ILE A 260 -1.69 27.42 -1.65
C ILE A 260 -2.72 27.89 -2.68
N PHE A 261 -3.08 29.20 -2.65
CA PHE A 261 -4.04 29.77 -3.60
C PHE A 261 -3.57 29.65 -5.05
N TRP A 262 -2.27 29.89 -5.30
CA TRP A 262 -1.69 29.69 -6.62
C TRP A 262 -1.91 28.24 -7.11
N ASN A 263 -1.68 27.23 -6.27
CA ASN A 263 -1.91 25.83 -6.62
C ASN A 263 -3.38 25.52 -6.89
N LEU A 264 -4.30 26.13 -6.14
CA LEU A 264 -5.74 25.94 -6.33
C LEU A 264 -6.20 26.63 -7.60
N PHE A 265 -5.87 27.91 -7.86
CA PHE A 265 -6.22 28.59 -9.10
C PHE A 265 -5.63 27.91 -10.34
N ALA A 266 -4.36 27.48 -10.29
CA ALA A 266 -3.76 26.71 -11.38
C ALA A 266 -4.51 25.40 -11.67
N ASN A 267 -5.02 24.75 -10.62
CA ASN A 267 -5.85 23.56 -10.76
C ASN A 267 -7.21 23.87 -11.40
N GLU A 268 -7.89 24.92 -10.93
CA GLU A 268 -9.19 25.36 -11.47
C GLU A 268 -9.07 25.80 -12.94
N LEU A 269 -8.09 26.62 -13.28
CA LEU A 269 -7.83 27.04 -14.65
C LEU A 269 -7.63 25.84 -15.59
N LYS A 270 -6.90 24.85 -15.12
CA LYS A 270 -6.52 23.70 -15.93
C LYS A 270 -7.65 22.70 -16.15
N TYR A 271 -8.48 22.48 -15.14
CA TYR A 271 -9.44 21.38 -15.12
C TYR A 271 -10.89 21.84 -15.14
N ALA A 272 -11.22 22.95 -14.51
CA ALA A 272 -12.56 23.43 -14.33
C ALA A 272 -12.96 24.51 -15.33
N ALA A 273 -12.19 25.56 -15.48
CA ALA A 273 -12.52 26.71 -16.31
C ALA A 273 -12.92 26.36 -17.77
N PRO A 274 -12.29 25.39 -18.44
CA PRO A 274 -12.70 24.97 -19.78
C PRO A 274 -14.10 24.33 -19.87
N ALA A 275 -14.67 23.90 -18.74
CA ALA A 275 -15.90 23.12 -18.66
C ALA A 275 -17.04 23.86 -17.91
N GLY A 276 -16.71 24.87 -17.09
CA GLY A 276 -17.68 25.59 -16.27
C GLY A 276 -17.06 26.69 -15.43
N LYS A 277 -17.90 27.45 -14.74
CA LYS A 277 -17.47 28.59 -13.92
C LYS A 277 -16.78 28.11 -12.63
N VAL A 278 -15.91 28.97 -12.11
CA VAL A 278 -15.23 28.83 -10.81
C VAL A 278 -15.66 29.98 -9.92
N ALA A 279 -15.98 29.71 -8.67
CA ALA A 279 -16.29 30.70 -7.65
C ALA A 279 -15.47 30.44 -6.39
N VAL A 280 -15.10 31.50 -5.68
CA VAL A 280 -14.37 31.43 -4.42
C VAL A 280 -15.18 32.13 -3.35
N GLU A 281 -15.47 31.42 -2.25
CA GLU A 281 -16.15 31.99 -1.08
C GLU A 281 -15.20 31.96 0.13
N ILE A 282 -15.18 33.07 0.88
CA ILE A 282 -14.46 33.16 2.14
C ILE A 282 -15.46 33.31 3.26
N GLU A 283 -15.46 32.38 4.19
CA GLU A 283 -16.36 32.34 5.33
C GLU A 283 -15.55 32.27 6.62
N GLU A 284 -16.12 32.75 7.71
CA GLU A 284 -15.51 32.58 9.02
C GLU A 284 -16.40 31.73 9.94
N THR A 285 -15.72 31.02 10.83
CA THR A 285 -16.33 30.35 11.97
C THR A 285 -15.79 30.99 13.26
N HIS A 286 -16.24 30.51 14.41
CA HIS A 286 -15.73 31.00 15.69
C HIS A 286 -14.20 30.82 15.84
N SER A 287 -13.62 29.78 15.28
CA SER A 287 -12.21 29.39 15.48
C SER A 287 -11.38 29.30 14.20
N SER A 288 -11.99 29.44 13.03
CA SER A 288 -11.30 29.26 11.75
C SER A 288 -11.84 30.19 10.66
N VAL A 289 -11.02 30.38 9.62
CA VAL A 289 -11.42 30.97 8.34
C VAL A 289 -11.42 29.84 7.30
N LYS A 290 -12.48 29.78 6.49
CA LYS A 290 -12.64 28.82 5.40
C LYS A 290 -12.60 29.52 4.07
N VAL A 291 -11.81 29.00 3.14
CA VAL A 291 -11.82 29.42 1.74
C VAL A 291 -12.29 28.24 0.89
N ILE A 292 -13.35 28.46 0.16
CA ILE A 292 -14.07 27.43 -0.60
C ILE A 292 -13.95 27.75 -2.09
N PHE A 293 -13.24 26.92 -2.83
CA PHE A 293 -13.20 26.93 -4.29
C PHE A 293 -14.26 25.95 -4.80
N SER A 294 -15.22 26.44 -5.55
CA SER A 294 -16.29 25.63 -6.14
C SER A 294 -16.24 25.74 -7.66
N ASP A 295 -16.23 24.61 -8.36
CA ASP A 295 -16.22 24.54 -9.81
C ASP A 295 -17.43 23.78 -10.36
N GLU A 296 -17.78 24.06 -11.61
CA GLU A 296 -18.78 23.35 -12.43
C GLU A 296 -18.13 22.43 -13.46
N GLY A 297 -16.87 22.10 -13.26
CA GLY A 297 -16.09 21.24 -14.15
C GLY A 297 -16.53 19.77 -14.13
N PRO A 298 -15.71 18.86 -14.66
CA PRO A 298 -16.06 17.42 -14.76
C PRO A 298 -16.13 16.71 -13.42
N GLY A 299 -15.67 17.36 -12.35
CA GLY A 299 -15.63 16.79 -11.01
C GLY A 299 -14.65 15.62 -10.86
N MET A 300 -14.70 14.98 -9.70
CA MET A 300 -13.86 13.84 -9.34
C MET A 300 -14.72 12.66 -8.85
N THR A 301 -14.37 11.45 -9.26
CA THR A 301 -14.95 10.22 -8.69
C THR A 301 -14.60 10.08 -7.22
N PRO A 302 -15.34 9.28 -6.42
CA PRO A 302 -15.00 9.03 -5.01
C PRO A 302 -13.57 8.51 -4.81
N ARG A 303 -13.06 7.69 -5.75
CA ARG A 303 -11.69 7.19 -5.75
C ARG A 303 -10.68 8.31 -6.01
N GLU A 304 -10.95 9.18 -6.98
CA GLU A 304 -10.07 10.30 -7.30
C GLU A 304 -10.00 11.30 -6.16
N ARG A 305 -11.13 11.65 -5.52
CA ARG A 305 -11.14 12.49 -4.32
C ARG A 305 -10.30 11.92 -3.18
N LYS A 306 -10.36 10.59 -2.95
CA LYS A 306 -9.56 9.92 -1.93
C LYS A 306 -8.05 10.09 -2.15
N TYR A 307 -7.60 10.14 -3.40
CA TYR A 307 -6.18 10.21 -3.76
C TYR A 307 -5.74 11.57 -4.30
N ALA A 308 -6.62 12.57 -4.39
CA ALA A 308 -6.35 13.89 -4.98
C ALA A 308 -5.10 14.58 -4.40
N PHE A 309 -4.84 14.37 -3.11
CA PHE A 309 -3.68 14.94 -2.40
C PHE A 309 -2.48 13.98 -2.32
N SER A 310 -2.52 12.86 -3.01
CA SER A 310 -1.39 11.92 -3.06
C SER A 310 -0.33 12.42 -4.05
N ARG A 311 0.94 12.16 -3.74
CA ARG A 311 2.05 12.50 -4.63
C ARG A 311 1.87 11.86 -6.00
N TYR A 312 2.12 12.62 -7.07
CA TYR A 312 2.04 12.16 -8.47
C TYR A 312 0.63 11.72 -8.91
N PHE A 313 -0.40 12.00 -8.11
CA PHE A 313 -1.74 11.60 -8.49
C PHE A 313 -2.28 12.49 -9.61
N ARG A 314 -2.79 11.86 -10.66
CA ARG A 314 -3.49 12.48 -11.79
C ARG A 314 -4.72 11.64 -12.13
N ALA A 315 -5.88 12.30 -12.35
CA ALA A 315 -7.09 11.60 -12.77
C ALA A 315 -6.88 10.97 -14.16
N LYS A 316 -7.43 9.77 -14.38
CA LYS A 316 -7.17 8.99 -15.62
C LYS A 316 -7.53 9.71 -16.90
N GLY A 317 -8.64 10.48 -16.92
CA GLY A 317 -9.05 11.27 -18.09
C GLY A 317 -8.12 12.43 -18.42
N MET A 318 -7.26 12.85 -17.49
CA MET A 318 -6.35 13.98 -17.62
C MET A 318 -4.96 13.57 -18.16
N VAL A 319 -4.54 12.33 -17.95
CA VAL A 319 -3.30 11.80 -18.55
C VAL A 319 -3.45 11.69 -20.08
N ASP A 320 -4.64 11.30 -20.55
CA ASP A 320 -4.92 11.09 -21.98
C ASP A 320 -5.14 12.40 -22.75
N SER A 321 -5.43 13.52 -22.07
CA SER A 321 -5.74 14.83 -22.70
C SER A 321 -4.53 15.70 -23.03
N GLY A 322 -3.30 15.25 -22.70
CA GLY A 322 -2.10 16.04 -22.92
C GLY A 322 -1.95 17.29 -22.05
N LYS A 323 -2.91 17.53 -21.13
CA LYS A 323 -2.83 18.64 -20.17
C LYS A 323 -1.72 18.35 -19.17
N GLY A 324 -0.54 18.95 -19.36
CA GLY A 324 0.67 18.79 -18.56
C GLY A 324 0.42 19.04 -17.05
N GLY A 325 1.32 18.61 -16.20
CA GLY A 325 1.29 18.91 -14.76
C GLY A 325 1.87 17.78 -13.91
N PHE A 326 2.63 18.18 -12.90
CA PHE A 326 3.40 17.28 -12.03
C PHE A 326 2.56 16.35 -11.14
N GLY A 327 1.27 16.64 -10.93
CA GLY A 327 0.47 15.98 -9.89
C GLY A 327 1.02 16.24 -8.48
N ILE A 328 1.68 17.38 -8.26
CA ILE A 328 2.27 17.75 -6.96
C ILE A 328 1.58 18.95 -6.32
N GLY A 329 0.89 19.81 -7.07
CA GLY A 329 0.34 21.07 -6.58
C GLY A 329 -0.58 20.88 -5.38
N LEU A 330 -1.57 20.00 -5.47
CA LEU A 330 -2.50 19.74 -4.38
C LEU A 330 -1.84 19.10 -3.16
N CYS A 331 -0.87 18.19 -3.32
CA CYS A 331 -0.18 17.59 -2.18
C CYS A 331 0.74 18.62 -1.48
N VAL A 332 1.36 19.54 -2.21
CA VAL A 332 2.14 20.65 -1.64
C VAL A 332 1.23 21.64 -0.93
N ALA A 333 0.11 22.03 -1.54
CA ALA A 333 -0.86 22.92 -0.92
C ALA A 333 -1.37 22.38 0.42
N ARG A 334 -1.71 21.08 0.46
CA ARG A 334 -2.16 20.44 1.69
C ARG A 334 -1.07 20.35 2.77
N ASP A 335 0.17 20.10 2.38
CA ASP A 335 1.31 20.06 3.29
C ASP A 335 1.59 21.46 3.90
N PHE A 336 1.47 22.52 3.10
CA PHE A 336 1.55 23.89 3.60
C PHE A 336 0.42 24.22 4.56
N ALA A 337 -0.83 23.90 4.22
CA ALA A 337 -1.96 24.11 5.12
C ALA A 337 -1.73 23.41 6.47
N ARG A 338 -1.30 22.16 6.45
CA ARG A 338 -1.01 21.38 7.66
C ARG A 338 0.14 21.93 8.49
N SER A 339 1.16 22.50 7.84
CA SER A 339 2.27 23.14 8.54
C SER A 339 1.79 24.36 9.37
N MET A 340 0.72 25.01 8.92
CA MET A 340 0.02 26.12 9.59
C MET A 340 -1.16 25.67 10.46
N LYS A 341 -1.26 24.35 10.78
CA LYS A 341 -2.37 23.75 11.57
C LYS A 341 -3.74 23.83 10.88
N GLY A 342 -3.76 24.06 9.57
CA GLY A 342 -4.95 24.02 8.73
C GLY A 342 -5.12 22.68 8.02
N GLU A 343 -6.15 22.58 7.17
CA GLU A 343 -6.39 21.39 6.32
C GLU A 343 -7.01 21.82 4.99
N ILE A 344 -6.72 21.04 3.93
CA ILE A 344 -7.43 21.15 2.66
C ILE A 344 -8.19 19.86 2.39
N THR A 345 -9.48 20.00 2.09
CA THR A 345 -10.35 18.86 1.75
C THR A 345 -10.95 19.03 0.36
N VAL A 346 -11.46 17.94 -0.23
CA VAL A 346 -12.19 17.98 -1.50
C VAL A 346 -13.48 17.17 -1.42
N ALA A 347 -14.56 17.75 -1.91
CA ALA A 347 -15.89 17.15 -2.02
C ALA A 347 -16.42 17.27 -3.45
N ALA A 348 -17.55 16.60 -3.75
CA ALA A 348 -18.29 16.85 -4.99
C ALA A 348 -19.05 18.19 -4.86
N ASN A 349 -19.20 18.90 -5.97
CA ASN A 349 -20.04 20.09 -6.09
C ASN A 349 -21.29 19.75 -6.92
N GLY A 350 -22.36 19.34 -6.25
CA GLY A 350 -23.59 18.92 -6.93
C GLY A 350 -23.44 17.64 -7.77
N VAL A 351 -23.98 17.66 -8.98
CA VAL A 351 -23.98 16.53 -9.93
C VAL A 351 -22.65 16.45 -10.68
N SER A 352 -22.02 17.58 -10.96
CA SER A 352 -20.71 17.74 -11.59
C SER A 352 -19.90 18.80 -10.84
N GLY A 353 -18.59 18.82 -11.04
CA GLY A 353 -17.69 19.76 -10.36
C GLY A 353 -17.11 19.27 -9.04
N SER A 354 -16.19 20.07 -8.51
CA SER A 354 -15.49 19.80 -7.26
C SER A 354 -15.59 21.02 -6.33
N LYS A 355 -15.44 20.75 -5.03
CA LYS A 355 -15.39 21.77 -4.00
C LYS A 355 -14.14 21.53 -3.15
N PHE A 356 -13.15 22.40 -3.28
CA PHE A 356 -11.97 22.41 -2.41
C PHE A 356 -12.18 23.38 -1.26
N THR A 357 -11.93 22.94 -0.04
CA THR A 357 -12.07 23.76 1.16
C THR A 357 -10.75 23.80 1.90
N LEU A 358 -10.15 24.99 1.98
CA LEU A 358 -9.04 25.30 2.87
C LEU A 358 -9.62 25.82 4.20
N GLU A 359 -9.21 25.24 5.32
CA GLU A 359 -9.56 25.71 6.66
C GLU A 359 -8.27 26.08 7.41
N LEU A 360 -8.22 27.30 7.94
CA LEU A 360 -7.07 27.84 8.69
C LEU A 360 -7.54 28.31 10.06
N PRO A 361 -6.72 28.14 11.12
CA PRO A 361 -7.03 28.69 12.44
C PRO A 361 -7.01 30.22 12.44
N LYS A 362 -7.84 30.84 13.28
CA LYS A 362 -7.84 32.29 13.53
C LYS A 362 -6.69 32.73 14.40
#